data_e8e33fa7a3b12110c4e4066bacf31567
#
_entry.id   e8e33fa7a3b12110c4e4066bacf31567
#
_cell.length_a   1.000
_cell.length_b   1.000
_cell.length_c   1.000
_cell.angle_alpha   90.00
_cell.angle_beta   90.00
_cell.angle_gamma   90.00
#
_symmetry.space_group_name_H-M   'P 1'
#
loop_
_entity.id
_entity.type
_entity.pdbx_description
1 polymer ?
#
loop_
_entity_poly.entity_id
_entity_poly.type
_entity_poly.pdbx_seq_one_letter_code
_entity_poly.pdbx_strand_id
1 'polypeptide(L)'
;MKKGAFRQSTLRAIYHYLLFFLLVAFLVSCTMSLFVSTFSRDLGLTLTDSNLQRAAKLTFLNVLLLSVLFTGIDVLRRKLTTERITKRIVAAARRLVQGDFSVRIQPAGRLAIDGNYNEIIDCFNKMARELGGLEALRTDFIANVSHEMKTPLSVMQNYGTLLQAPELSDDKRLEYARGVTDGAKRMADMMTNILKLNRLESQQIYPKAEAFDLGEQLCECLLQYETVWEAAGIEIETEIADSVTILADRELLRLVWNNLFSNALKFTPAGGEVFVRLTADEACATVRVQDTGCGMSAEVGRHIFEKFYQGDPSRATQGNGLGLALVKRVVDILKGEISVESTVGVGSVFTVKLRRS
;
A
#
# COMPACT_ATOMS: atom_id res chain seq x y z
N MET A 1 19.36 29.07 -15.62
CA MET A 1 18.14 29.25 -14.82
C MET A 1 18.31 29.94 -13.44
N LYS A 2 19.51 30.02 -12.82
CA LYS A 2 19.71 30.66 -11.49
C LYS A 2 19.63 32.20 -11.46
N LYS A 3 19.99 32.93 -12.53
CA LYS A 3 19.95 34.40 -12.57
C LYS A 3 18.53 35.00 -12.62
N GLY A 4 17.55 34.32 -13.24
CA GLY A 4 16.16 34.79 -13.31
C GLY A 4 15.41 34.68 -11.97
N ALA A 5 15.63 33.62 -11.21
CA ALA A 5 15.00 33.43 -9.90
C ALA A 5 15.54 34.43 -8.85
N PHE A 6 16.81 34.75 -8.91
CA PHE A 6 17.42 35.77 -8.05
C PHE A 6 16.85 37.18 -8.29
N ARG A 7 16.65 37.52 -9.56
CA ARG A 7 16.07 38.83 -9.95
C ARG A 7 14.59 38.98 -9.55
N GLN A 8 13.80 37.88 -9.60
CA GLN A 8 12.41 37.90 -9.15
C GLN A 8 12.29 37.98 -7.63
N SER A 9 13.17 37.33 -6.86
CA SER A 9 13.15 37.40 -5.41
C SER A 9 13.54 38.80 -4.89
N THR A 10 14.52 39.47 -5.52
CA THR A 10 14.89 40.84 -5.20
C THR A 10 13.79 41.83 -5.55
N LEU A 11 13.15 41.72 -6.70
CA LEU A 11 12.02 42.56 -7.08
C LEU A 11 10.83 42.45 -6.12
N ARG A 12 10.48 41.23 -5.67
CA ARG A 12 9.44 41.03 -4.66
C ARG A 12 9.82 41.62 -3.31
N ALA A 13 11.08 41.47 -2.88
CA ALA A 13 11.55 42.07 -1.63
C ALA A 13 11.47 43.60 -1.67
N ILE A 14 11.87 44.23 -2.79
CA ILE A 14 11.76 45.66 -2.99
C ILE A 14 10.29 46.12 -2.98
N TYR A 15 9.40 45.41 -3.65
CA TYR A 15 7.96 45.71 -3.64
C TYR A 15 7.36 45.66 -2.24
N HIS A 16 7.64 44.61 -1.46
CA HIS A 16 7.16 44.50 -0.06
C HIS A 16 7.75 45.57 0.84
N TYR A 17 9.03 45.93 0.64
CA TYR A 17 9.66 47.05 1.35
C TYR A 17 8.96 48.34 1.05
N LEU A 18 8.72 48.70 -0.23
CA LEU A 18 8.01 49.89 -0.65
C LEU A 18 6.60 49.97 -0.10
N LEU A 19 5.85 48.87 -0.16
CA LEU A 19 4.48 48.83 0.36
C LEU A 19 4.45 49.05 1.88
N PHE A 20 5.38 48.41 2.59
CA PHE A 20 5.49 48.53 4.05
C PHE A 20 5.95 49.94 4.44
N PHE A 21 6.93 50.50 3.72
CA PHE A 21 7.37 51.89 3.92
C PHE A 21 6.23 52.87 3.75
N LEU A 22 5.44 52.77 2.69
CA LEU A 22 4.30 53.63 2.42
C LEU A 22 3.24 53.54 3.54
N LEU A 23 2.97 52.31 4.03
CA LEU A 23 2.01 52.10 5.10
C LEU A 23 2.48 52.72 6.41
N VAL A 24 3.74 52.53 6.79
CA VAL A 24 4.34 53.11 7.99
C VAL A 24 4.42 54.65 7.85
N ALA A 25 4.80 55.16 6.69
CA ALA A 25 4.85 56.59 6.40
C ALA A 25 3.47 57.23 6.56
N PHE A 26 2.43 56.58 6.01
CA PHE A 26 1.04 57.07 6.16
C PHE A 26 0.61 57.08 7.62
N LEU A 27 0.84 56.00 8.38
CA LEU A 27 0.43 55.85 9.78
C LEU A 27 1.14 56.88 10.68
N VAL A 28 2.46 57.05 10.50
CA VAL A 28 3.24 58.01 11.28
C VAL A 28 2.88 59.47 10.89
N SER A 29 2.59 59.73 9.61
CA SER A 29 2.12 61.06 9.19
C SER A 29 0.75 61.41 9.77
N CYS A 30 -0.19 60.45 9.81
CA CYS A 30 -1.50 60.65 10.44
C CYS A 30 -1.38 60.89 11.95
N THR A 31 -0.57 60.07 12.64
CA THR A 31 -0.39 60.25 14.10
C THR A 31 0.32 61.56 14.43
N MET A 32 1.30 61.96 13.63
CA MET A 32 2.00 63.23 13.81
C MET A 32 1.07 64.44 13.55
N SER A 33 0.22 64.36 12.50
CA SER A 33 -0.77 65.40 12.21
C SER A 33 -1.76 65.56 13.33
N LEU A 34 -2.28 64.43 13.88
CA LEU A 34 -3.18 64.44 15.05
C LEU A 34 -2.48 65.04 16.27
N PHE A 35 -1.25 64.61 16.56
CA PHE A 35 -0.47 65.14 17.68
C PHE A 35 -0.26 66.62 17.57
N VAL A 36 0.19 67.12 16.41
CA VAL A 36 0.42 68.54 16.16
C VAL A 36 -0.89 69.35 16.31
N SER A 37 -2.00 68.87 15.77
CA SER A 37 -3.30 69.56 15.87
C SER A 37 -3.83 69.62 17.30
N THR A 38 -3.71 68.56 18.10
CA THR A 38 -4.11 68.50 19.48
C THR A 38 -3.23 69.40 20.34
N PHE A 39 -1.90 69.33 20.17
CA PHE A 39 -0.94 70.09 20.90
C PHE A 39 -1.10 71.62 20.63
N SER A 40 -1.33 72.01 19.40
CA SER A 40 -1.60 73.41 19.02
C SER A 40 -2.91 73.92 19.62
N ARG A 41 -3.93 73.08 19.71
CA ARG A 41 -5.24 73.41 20.27
C ARG A 41 -5.21 73.59 21.81
N ASP A 42 -4.52 72.67 22.51
CA ASP A 42 -4.55 72.61 23.99
C ASP A 42 -3.59 73.61 24.62
N LEU A 43 -2.48 74.00 23.97
CA LEU A 43 -1.45 74.86 24.49
C LEU A 43 -1.47 76.27 23.87
N GLY A 44 -2.33 76.55 22.88
CA GLY A 44 -2.43 77.83 22.22
C GLY A 44 -1.14 78.35 21.52
N LEU A 45 -0.21 77.44 21.26
CA LEU A 45 1.09 77.74 20.64
C LEU A 45 1.01 77.79 19.13
N THR A 46 1.38 78.91 18.52
CA THR A 46 1.55 78.98 17.07
C THR A 46 2.88 78.37 16.65
N LEU A 47 2.83 77.30 15.86
CA LEU A 47 4.02 76.63 15.32
C LEU A 47 4.61 77.46 14.25
N THR A 48 5.89 77.83 14.42
CA THR A 48 6.68 78.54 13.36
C THR A 48 7.02 77.58 12.22
N ASP A 49 7.02 78.04 10.98
CA ASP A 49 7.32 77.21 9.81
C ASP A 49 8.64 76.44 9.91
N SER A 50 9.64 77.00 10.57
CA SER A 50 10.95 76.36 10.81
C SER A 50 10.83 75.13 11.74
N ASN A 51 9.94 75.19 12.75
CA ASN A 51 9.70 74.08 13.68
C ASN A 51 8.92 72.97 12.99
N LEU A 52 7.95 73.30 12.14
CA LEU A 52 7.17 72.36 11.34
C LEU A 52 8.08 71.61 10.35
N GLN A 53 8.99 72.29 9.68
CA GLN A 53 9.99 71.69 8.77
C GLN A 53 10.93 70.71 9.53
N ARG A 54 11.39 71.07 10.75
CA ARG A 54 12.23 70.19 11.59
C ARG A 54 11.47 68.95 12.02
N ALA A 55 10.23 69.11 12.45
CA ALA A 55 9.36 67.98 12.82
C ALA A 55 9.13 67.02 11.63
N ALA A 56 8.83 67.56 10.47
CA ALA A 56 8.66 66.78 9.23
C ALA A 56 9.91 65.97 8.86
N LYS A 57 11.10 66.62 8.93
CA LYS A 57 12.40 65.94 8.65
C LYS A 57 12.66 64.81 9.68
N LEU A 58 12.45 65.04 10.96
CA LEU A 58 12.62 64.05 12.01
C LEU A 58 11.65 62.86 11.83
N THR A 59 10.38 63.15 11.51
CA THR A 59 9.36 62.16 11.23
C THR A 59 9.76 61.29 10.04
N PHE A 60 10.20 61.91 8.94
CA PHE A 60 10.68 61.19 7.75
C PHE A 60 11.86 60.28 8.07
N LEU A 61 12.85 60.77 8.84
CA LEU A 61 14.02 59.99 9.27
C LEU A 61 13.60 58.81 10.14
N ASN A 62 12.65 59.01 11.05
CA ASN A 62 12.14 57.97 11.94
C ASN A 62 11.39 56.89 11.17
N VAL A 63 10.53 57.25 10.19
CA VAL A 63 9.86 56.34 9.27
C VAL A 63 10.85 55.50 8.48
N LEU A 64 11.89 56.12 7.95
CA LEU A 64 12.93 55.45 7.21
C LEU A 64 13.69 54.43 8.07
N LEU A 65 14.05 54.82 9.29
CA LEU A 65 14.76 53.94 10.24
C LEU A 65 13.91 52.76 10.67
N LEU A 66 12.63 52.95 11.04
CA LEU A 66 11.69 51.90 11.36
C LEU A 66 11.47 50.95 10.20
N SER A 67 11.31 51.47 8.99
CA SER A 67 11.12 50.65 7.79
C SER A 67 12.33 49.74 7.51
N VAL A 68 13.55 50.24 7.65
CA VAL A 68 14.78 49.44 7.53
C VAL A 68 14.84 48.36 8.63
N LEU A 69 14.52 48.71 9.88
CA LEU A 69 14.55 47.79 11.01
C LEU A 69 13.55 46.63 10.80
N PHE A 70 12.30 46.96 10.46
CA PHE A 70 11.28 45.91 10.24
C PHE A 70 11.59 45.06 9.03
N THR A 71 12.13 45.62 7.95
CA THR A 71 12.57 44.83 6.80
C THR A 71 13.70 43.88 7.18
N GLY A 72 14.67 44.35 7.98
CA GLY A 72 15.74 43.50 8.51
C GLY A 72 15.21 42.33 9.35
N ILE A 73 14.26 42.61 10.25
CA ILE A 73 13.58 41.59 11.07
C ILE A 73 12.83 40.56 10.18
N ASP A 74 12.07 41.02 9.17
CA ASP A 74 11.33 40.11 8.29
C ASP A 74 12.27 39.24 7.44
N VAL A 75 13.33 39.77 6.89
CA VAL A 75 14.35 39.01 6.16
C VAL A 75 15.01 37.97 7.07
N LEU A 76 15.37 38.36 8.31
CA LEU A 76 15.98 37.45 9.27
C LEU A 76 15.00 36.34 9.67
N ARG A 77 13.75 36.68 9.94
CA ARG A 77 12.67 35.72 10.23
C ARG A 77 12.49 34.74 9.09
N ARG A 78 12.36 35.21 7.86
CA ARG A 78 12.24 34.34 6.66
C ARG A 78 13.43 33.41 6.53
N LYS A 79 14.64 33.90 6.69
CA LYS A 79 15.86 33.10 6.56
C LYS A 79 15.96 32.02 7.65
N LEU A 80 15.58 32.34 8.88
CA LEU A 80 15.69 31.42 10.02
C LEU A 80 14.57 30.38 10.07
N THR A 81 13.36 30.71 9.63
CA THR A 81 12.20 29.80 9.70
C THR A 81 11.93 29.13 8.36
N THR A 82 11.54 29.87 7.34
CA THR A 82 11.04 29.33 6.08
C THR A 82 12.12 28.62 5.26
N GLU A 83 13.30 29.26 5.07
CA GLU A 83 14.37 28.66 4.27
C GLU A 83 14.96 27.39 4.89
N ARG A 84 15.10 27.35 6.21
CA ARG A 84 15.60 26.16 6.90
C ARG A 84 14.67 24.97 6.75
N ILE A 85 13.37 25.18 6.95
CA ILE A 85 12.37 24.10 6.84
C ILE A 85 12.30 23.61 5.39
N THR A 86 12.22 24.53 4.41
CA THR A 86 12.18 24.17 2.99
C THR A 86 13.43 23.39 2.57
N LYS A 87 14.64 23.79 3.01
CA LYS A 87 15.88 23.06 2.72
C LYS A 87 15.87 21.66 3.32
N ARG A 88 15.31 21.47 4.54
CA ARG A 88 15.17 20.15 5.18
C ARG A 88 14.20 19.26 4.41
N ILE A 89 13.06 19.80 3.99
CA ILE A 89 12.07 19.05 3.19
C ILE A 89 12.69 18.62 1.85
N VAL A 90 13.35 19.53 1.14
CA VAL A 90 14.00 19.23 -0.15
C VAL A 90 15.14 18.20 0.01
N ALA A 91 15.94 18.31 1.08
CA ALA A 91 17.00 17.34 1.34
C ALA A 91 16.43 15.95 1.65
N ALA A 92 15.37 15.87 2.47
CA ALA A 92 14.69 14.63 2.77
C ALA A 92 14.01 14.00 1.53
N ALA A 93 13.37 14.83 0.70
CA ALA A 93 12.77 14.39 -0.56
C ALA A 93 13.80 13.80 -1.53
N ARG A 94 15.01 14.40 -1.61
CA ARG A 94 16.10 13.84 -2.42
C ARG A 94 16.57 12.48 -1.93
N ARG A 95 16.67 12.30 -0.60
CA ARG A 95 17.02 10.99 -0.02
C ARG A 95 15.94 9.96 -0.30
N LEU A 96 14.66 10.34 -0.18
CA LEU A 96 13.53 9.47 -0.50
C LEU A 96 13.58 9.00 -1.98
N VAL A 97 13.86 9.89 -2.92
CA VAL A 97 14.03 9.57 -4.35
C VAL A 97 15.22 8.64 -4.60
N GLN A 98 16.25 8.68 -3.75
CA GLN A 98 17.40 7.79 -3.81
C GLN A 98 17.15 6.42 -3.15
N GLY A 99 15.92 6.16 -2.68
CA GLY A 99 15.54 4.89 -2.05
C GLY A 99 15.75 4.83 -0.54
N ASP A 100 16.11 5.94 0.11
CA ASP A 100 16.20 5.99 1.57
C ASP A 100 14.82 6.30 2.17
N PHE A 101 14.03 5.27 2.36
CA PHE A 101 12.69 5.36 2.94
C PHE A 101 12.69 5.49 4.47
N SER A 102 13.85 5.38 5.12
CA SER A 102 14.00 5.56 6.56
C SER A 102 14.00 7.03 6.98
N VAL A 103 14.19 7.94 6.03
CA VAL A 103 14.26 9.37 6.27
C VAL A 103 12.99 9.90 6.94
N ARG A 104 13.16 10.69 8.02
CA ARG A 104 12.05 11.37 8.71
C ARG A 104 12.43 12.83 8.95
N ILE A 105 11.43 13.70 8.84
CA ILE A 105 11.57 15.13 9.11
C ILE A 105 10.94 15.38 10.49
N GLN A 106 11.72 15.96 11.40
CA GLN A 106 11.20 16.37 12.70
C GLN A 106 10.24 17.56 12.54
N PRO A 107 9.17 17.65 13.33
CA PRO A 107 8.24 18.76 13.29
C PRO A 107 8.96 20.11 13.41
N ALA A 108 8.44 21.11 12.72
CA ALA A 108 8.91 22.48 12.87
C ALA A 108 8.52 22.95 14.27
N GLY A 109 9.51 23.43 15.04
CA GLY A 109 9.30 23.87 16.42
C GLY A 109 8.28 25.02 16.51
N ARG A 110 7.86 25.40 17.74
CA ARG A 110 6.84 26.44 18.03
C ARG A 110 7.10 27.83 17.40
N LEU A 111 8.27 28.08 16.87
CA LEU A 111 8.62 29.33 16.14
C LEU A 111 8.18 29.32 14.67
N ALA A 112 7.72 28.20 14.13
CA ALA A 112 7.09 28.14 12.81
C ALA A 112 5.64 28.64 12.93
N ILE A 113 5.44 29.92 12.70
CA ILE A 113 4.17 30.65 12.84
C ILE A 113 3.10 30.16 11.84
N ASP A 114 3.50 29.48 10.77
CA ASP A 114 2.59 28.90 9.78
C ASP A 114 2.36 27.41 10.08
N GLY A 115 1.18 27.06 10.61
CA GLY A 115 0.77 25.68 10.94
C GLY A 115 0.86 24.69 9.76
N ASN A 116 0.87 25.16 8.52
CA ASN A 116 0.91 24.35 7.30
C ASN A 116 2.20 23.55 7.10
N TYR A 117 3.33 23.95 7.67
CA TYR A 117 4.58 23.20 7.55
C TYR A 117 4.55 21.85 8.26
N ASN A 118 3.89 21.76 9.40
CA ASN A 118 3.78 20.50 10.14
C ASN A 118 2.90 19.51 9.38
N GLU A 119 1.84 19.97 8.74
CA GLU A 119 0.98 19.16 7.88
C GLU A 119 1.76 18.58 6.68
N ILE A 120 2.59 19.40 6.04
CA ILE A 120 3.48 18.96 4.94
C ILE A 120 4.49 17.93 5.45
N ILE A 121 5.07 18.15 6.63
CA ILE A 121 6.04 17.22 7.25
C ILE A 121 5.36 15.89 7.59
N ASP A 122 4.15 15.93 8.15
CA ASP A 122 3.38 14.72 8.49
C ASP A 122 2.98 13.94 7.25
N CYS A 123 2.52 14.63 6.20
CA CYS A 123 2.23 14.02 4.90
C CYS A 123 3.49 13.38 4.29
N PHE A 124 4.63 14.07 4.32
CA PHE A 124 5.90 13.53 3.85
C PHE A 124 6.33 12.29 4.64
N ASN A 125 6.25 12.36 5.97
CA ASN A 125 6.62 11.24 6.84
C ASN A 125 5.69 10.04 6.64
N LYS A 126 4.40 10.27 6.36
CA LYS A 126 3.44 9.21 6.00
C LYS A 126 3.83 8.57 4.67
N MET A 127 4.07 9.37 3.62
CA MET A 127 4.55 8.85 2.33
C MET A 127 5.82 8.01 2.47
N ALA A 128 6.82 8.49 3.26
CA ALA A 128 8.05 7.75 3.47
C ALA A 128 7.84 6.41 4.19
N ARG A 129 6.86 6.33 5.09
CA ARG A 129 6.48 5.05 5.74
C ARG A 129 5.83 4.08 4.75
N GLU A 130 4.85 4.56 4.00
CA GLU A 130 4.12 3.74 3.02
C GLU A 130 5.07 3.19 1.93
N LEU A 131 5.94 4.05 1.38
CA LEU A 131 6.94 3.62 0.39
C LEU A 131 7.94 2.63 0.98
N GLY A 132 8.39 2.85 2.21
CA GLY A 132 9.29 1.91 2.91
C GLY A 132 8.62 0.55 3.15
N GLY A 133 7.35 0.54 3.53
CA GLY A 133 6.55 -0.69 3.67
C GLY A 133 6.41 -1.45 2.35
N LEU A 134 6.10 -0.74 1.26
CA LEU A 134 6.00 -1.34 -0.08
C LEU A 134 7.33 -1.95 -0.55
N GLU A 135 8.46 -1.27 -0.32
CA GLU A 135 9.78 -1.79 -0.71
C GLU A 135 10.21 -2.98 0.14
N ALA A 136 9.90 -2.99 1.43
CA ALA A 136 10.13 -4.16 2.29
C ALA A 136 9.32 -5.36 1.77
N LEU A 137 8.02 -5.19 1.53
CA LEU A 137 7.15 -6.25 0.97
C LEU A 137 7.66 -6.75 -0.38
N ARG A 138 8.17 -5.86 -1.25
CA ARG A 138 8.75 -6.23 -2.54
C ARG A 138 10.03 -7.05 -2.37
N THR A 139 10.89 -6.65 -1.45
CA THR A 139 12.16 -7.35 -1.16
C THR A 139 11.88 -8.74 -0.59
N ASP A 140 10.97 -8.86 0.37
CA ASP A 140 10.54 -10.12 0.96
C ASP A 140 9.89 -11.04 -0.10
N PHE A 141 9.09 -10.47 -1.00
CA PHE A 141 8.51 -11.22 -2.12
C PHE A 141 9.60 -11.82 -3.02
N ILE A 142 10.60 -11.04 -3.44
CA ILE A 142 11.70 -11.52 -4.29
C ILE A 142 12.54 -12.57 -3.56
N ALA A 143 12.81 -12.38 -2.27
CA ALA A 143 13.54 -13.35 -1.46
C ALA A 143 12.80 -14.69 -1.36
N ASN A 144 11.49 -14.64 -1.08
CA ASN A 144 10.65 -15.82 -0.98
C ASN A 144 10.52 -16.55 -2.33
N VAL A 145 10.31 -15.82 -3.44
CA VAL A 145 10.34 -16.41 -4.80
C VAL A 145 11.64 -17.15 -5.03
N SER A 146 12.77 -16.52 -4.72
CA SER A 146 14.09 -17.11 -4.94
C SER A 146 14.28 -18.37 -4.12
N HIS A 147 13.84 -18.37 -2.86
CA HIS A 147 13.93 -19.53 -1.97
C HIS A 147 13.05 -20.69 -2.46
N GLU A 148 11.80 -20.40 -2.78
CA GLU A 148 10.83 -21.40 -3.24
C GLU A 148 11.19 -22.00 -4.62
N MET A 149 11.90 -21.25 -5.48
CA MET A 149 12.44 -21.76 -6.74
C MET A 149 13.70 -22.63 -6.54
N LYS A 150 14.54 -22.29 -5.56
CA LYS A 150 15.79 -23.02 -5.32
C LYS A 150 15.54 -24.46 -4.87
N THR A 151 14.52 -24.69 -4.06
CA THR A 151 14.19 -26.01 -3.52
C THR A 151 13.87 -27.05 -4.62
N PRO A 152 12.85 -26.84 -5.49
CA PRO A 152 12.56 -27.79 -6.56
C PRO A 152 13.72 -27.91 -7.56
N LEU A 153 14.46 -26.83 -7.84
CA LEU A 153 15.62 -26.86 -8.70
C LEU A 153 16.71 -27.78 -8.14
N SER A 154 17.01 -27.67 -6.85
CA SER A 154 18.00 -28.54 -6.17
C SER A 154 17.58 -30.01 -6.18
N VAL A 155 16.28 -30.27 -5.99
CA VAL A 155 15.72 -31.65 -6.07
C VAL A 155 15.89 -32.22 -7.48
N MET A 156 15.52 -31.43 -8.51
CA MET A 156 15.71 -31.85 -9.91
C MET A 156 17.18 -32.11 -10.26
N GLN A 157 18.09 -31.22 -9.82
CA GLN A 157 19.53 -31.41 -10.02
C GLN A 157 20.04 -32.67 -9.35
N ASN A 158 19.61 -32.97 -8.12
CA ASN A 158 20.00 -34.18 -7.42
C ASN A 158 19.51 -35.43 -8.15
N TYR A 159 18.23 -35.51 -8.50
CA TYR A 159 17.70 -36.63 -9.27
C TYR A 159 18.36 -36.75 -10.66
N GLY A 160 18.61 -35.63 -11.33
CA GLY A 160 19.33 -35.61 -12.60
C GLY A 160 20.78 -36.16 -12.49
N THR A 161 21.46 -35.89 -11.39
CA THR A 161 22.76 -36.43 -11.07
C THR A 161 22.69 -37.93 -10.78
N LEU A 162 21.71 -38.37 -9.99
CA LEU A 162 21.51 -39.79 -9.69
C LEU A 162 21.15 -40.62 -10.91
N LEU A 163 20.43 -40.03 -11.88
CA LEU A 163 20.09 -40.66 -13.15
C LEU A 163 21.33 -40.97 -14.04
N GLN A 164 22.47 -40.30 -13.78
CA GLN A 164 23.72 -40.51 -14.54
C GLN A 164 24.52 -41.73 -14.02
N ALA A 165 24.07 -42.36 -12.92
CA ALA A 165 24.76 -43.55 -12.42
C ALA A 165 24.66 -44.72 -13.41
N PRO A 166 25.77 -45.41 -13.74
CA PRO A 166 25.82 -46.42 -14.80
C PRO A 166 25.01 -47.71 -14.44
N GLU A 167 24.92 -48.04 -13.17
CA GLU A 167 24.25 -49.29 -12.68
C GLU A 167 22.96 -48.96 -11.93
N LEU A 168 22.02 -48.25 -12.58
CA LEU A 168 20.74 -47.95 -11.98
C LEU A 168 19.67 -48.97 -12.35
N SER A 169 18.93 -49.52 -11.38
CA SER A 169 17.77 -50.35 -11.68
C SER A 169 16.67 -49.55 -12.37
N ASP A 170 15.87 -50.21 -13.20
CA ASP A 170 14.80 -49.56 -13.97
C ASP A 170 13.78 -48.87 -13.03
N ASP A 171 13.48 -49.45 -11.88
CA ASP A 171 12.57 -48.87 -10.88
C ASP A 171 13.14 -47.55 -10.35
N LYS A 172 14.43 -47.53 -9.98
CA LYS A 172 15.08 -46.28 -9.51
C LYS A 172 15.23 -45.24 -10.62
N ARG A 173 15.47 -45.66 -11.84
CA ARG A 173 15.52 -44.78 -13.02
C ARG A 173 14.16 -44.10 -13.19
N LEU A 174 13.08 -44.85 -13.11
CA LEU A 174 11.72 -44.33 -13.23
C LEU A 174 11.36 -43.42 -12.07
N GLU A 175 11.74 -43.79 -10.84
CA GLU A 175 11.54 -42.94 -9.63
C GLU A 175 12.23 -41.58 -9.78
N TYR A 176 13.53 -41.58 -10.18
CA TYR A 176 14.28 -40.33 -10.33
C TYR A 176 13.78 -39.48 -11.51
N ALA A 177 13.38 -40.11 -12.61
CA ALA A 177 12.78 -39.43 -13.76
C ALA A 177 11.44 -38.75 -13.35
N ARG A 178 10.60 -39.44 -12.56
CA ARG A 178 9.38 -38.86 -11.97
C ARG A 178 9.72 -37.68 -11.08
N GLY A 179 10.72 -37.80 -10.20
CA GLY A 179 11.15 -36.72 -9.32
C GLY A 179 11.58 -35.46 -10.08
N VAL A 180 12.28 -35.61 -11.23
CA VAL A 180 12.62 -34.47 -12.12
C VAL A 180 11.36 -33.85 -12.72
N THR A 181 10.43 -34.69 -13.23
CA THR A 181 9.20 -34.22 -13.86
C THR A 181 8.30 -33.48 -12.86
N ASP A 182 8.15 -34.01 -11.66
CA ASP A 182 7.35 -33.41 -10.58
C ASP A 182 7.96 -32.08 -10.11
N GLY A 183 9.29 -32.00 -10.03
CA GLY A 183 10.01 -30.77 -9.73
C GLY A 183 9.75 -29.69 -10.79
N ALA A 184 9.84 -30.06 -12.07
CA ALA A 184 9.59 -29.16 -13.19
C ALA A 184 8.13 -28.66 -13.23
N LYS A 185 7.16 -29.56 -12.97
CA LYS A 185 5.73 -29.21 -12.89
C LYS A 185 5.46 -28.23 -11.76
N ARG A 186 5.99 -28.48 -10.54
CA ARG A 186 5.86 -27.55 -9.41
C ARG A 186 6.42 -26.17 -9.73
N MET A 187 7.53 -26.10 -10.40
CA MET A 187 8.15 -24.82 -10.80
C MET A 187 7.30 -24.07 -11.84
N ALA A 188 6.74 -24.77 -12.83
CA ALA A 188 5.83 -24.20 -13.82
C ALA A 188 4.54 -23.65 -13.18
N ASP A 189 3.95 -24.40 -12.25
CA ASP A 189 2.74 -23.99 -11.50
C ASP A 189 3.03 -22.75 -10.65
N MET A 190 4.18 -22.71 -9.99
CA MET A 190 4.61 -21.55 -9.21
C MET A 190 4.80 -20.31 -10.09
N MET A 191 5.51 -20.41 -11.22
CA MET A 191 5.68 -19.31 -12.18
C MET A 191 4.33 -18.80 -12.68
N THR A 192 3.40 -19.71 -12.99
CA THR A 192 2.04 -19.37 -13.42
C THR A 192 1.30 -18.58 -12.35
N ASN A 193 1.37 -19.01 -11.08
CA ASN A 193 0.73 -18.34 -9.96
C ASN A 193 1.35 -16.96 -9.68
N ILE A 194 2.68 -16.82 -9.79
CA ILE A 194 3.37 -15.52 -9.67
C ILE A 194 2.90 -14.55 -10.76
N LEU A 195 2.81 -15.03 -12.03
CA LEU A 195 2.35 -14.20 -13.14
C LEU A 195 0.87 -13.77 -12.97
N LYS A 196 0.00 -14.70 -12.52
CA LYS A 196 -1.40 -14.39 -12.21
C LYS A 196 -1.49 -13.35 -11.10
N LEU A 197 -0.75 -13.53 -9.99
CA LEU A 197 -0.74 -12.60 -8.87
C LEU A 197 -0.24 -11.21 -9.29
N ASN A 198 0.85 -11.14 -10.04
CA ASN A 198 1.40 -9.87 -10.53
C ASN A 198 0.39 -9.14 -11.45
N ARG A 199 -0.29 -9.85 -12.35
CA ARG A 199 -1.36 -9.25 -13.16
C ARG A 199 -2.50 -8.71 -12.29
N LEU A 200 -2.93 -9.45 -11.29
CA LEU A 200 -3.99 -9.04 -10.36
C LEU A 200 -3.59 -7.85 -9.48
N GLU A 201 -2.30 -7.68 -9.17
CA GLU A 201 -1.79 -6.56 -8.36
C GLU A 201 -1.55 -5.28 -9.15
N SER A 202 -1.23 -5.38 -10.43
CA SER A 202 -0.89 -4.23 -11.29
C SER A 202 -2.05 -3.27 -11.58
N GLN A 203 -3.23 -3.44 -10.96
CA GLN A 203 -4.46 -2.65 -11.14
C GLN A 203 -4.94 -2.52 -12.60
N GLN A 204 -4.36 -3.28 -13.53
CA GLN A 204 -4.72 -3.26 -14.96
C GLN A 204 -5.83 -4.25 -15.31
N ILE A 205 -6.34 -4.98 -14.33
CA ILE A 205 -7.46 -5.90 -14.55
C ILE A 205 -8.78 -5.17 -14.26
N TYR A 206 -9.51 -4.89 -15.32
CA TYR A 206 -10.92 -4.54 -15.24
C TYR A 206 -11.72 -5.85 -15.33
N PRO A 207 -12.38 -6.29 -14.24
CA PRO A 207 -13.15 -7.53 -14.27
C PRO A 207 -14.19 -7.46 -15.40
N LYS A 208 -14.27 -8.51 -16.20
CA LYS A 208 -15.31 -8.65 -17.21
C LYS A 208 -16.55 -9.24 -16.54
N ALA A 209 -17.40 -8.36 -16.02
CA ALA A 209 -18.63 -8.80 -15.39
C ALA A 209 -19.60 -9.38 -16.43
N GLU A 210 -19.98 -10.63 -16.26
CA GLU A 210 -21.00 -11.33 -17.00
C GLU A 210 -21.99 -12.02 -16.05
N ALA A 211 -23.24 -12.17 -16.48
CA ALA A 211 -24.23 -12.87 -15.69
C ALA A 211 -24.12 -14.38 -15.96
N PHE A 212 -23.95 -15.19 -14.92
CA PHE A 212 -23.89 -16.66 -15.03
C PHE A 212 -24.40 -17.34 -13.76
N ASP A 213 -24.71 -18.62 -13.88
CA ASP A 213 -25.11 -19.45 -12.73
C ASP A 213 -23.87 -19.88 -11.93
N LEU A 214 -23.84 -19.47 -10.66
CA LEU A 214 -22.71 -19.77 -9.76
C LEU A 214 -22.69 -21.25 -9.36
N GLY A 215 -23.86 -21.89 -9.22
CA GLY A 215 -23.98 -23.30 -8.89
C GLY A 215 -23.39 -24.18 -9.99
N GLU A 216 -23.71 -23.88 -11.26
CA GLU A 216 -23.14 -24.55 -12.43
C GLU A 216 -21.61 -24.45 -12.43
N GLN A 217 -21.07 -23.24 -12.21
CA GLN A 217 -19.62 -23.03 -12.18
C GLN A 217 -18.94 -23.81 -11.05
N LEU A 218 -19.55 -23.85 -9.85
CA LEU A 218 -19.01 -24.62 -8.72
C LEU A 218 -18.92 -26.11 -9.06
N CYS A 219 -19.99 -26.67 -9.65
CA CYS A 219 -20.03 -28.06 -10.10
C CYS A 219 -18.97 -28.34 -11.18
N GLU A 220 -18.85 -27.48 -12.20
CA GLU A 220 -17.82 -27.59 -13.25
C GLU A 220 -16.40 -27.61 -12.65
N CYS A 221 -16.11 -26.71 -11.69
CA CYS A 221 -14.80 -26.63 -11.05
C CYS A 221 -14.53 -27.85 -10.17
N LEU A 222 -15.52 -28.35 -9.45
CA LEU A 222 -15.38 -29.49 -8.57
C LEU A 222 -15.13 -30.77 -9.37
N LEU A 223 -15.90 -31.03 -10.42
CA LEU A 223 -15.77 -32.21 -11.29
C LEU A 223 -14.36 -32.35 -11.92
N GLN A 224 -13.60 -31.27 -12.08
CA GLN A 224 -12.21 -31.36 -12.56
C GLN A 224 -11.30 -32.18 -11.62
N TYR A 225 -11.71 -32.41 -10.39
CA TYR A 225 -10.96 -33.15 -9.38
C TYR A 225 -11.52 -34.55 -9.11
N GLU A 226 -12.47 -35.03 -9.91
CA GLU A 226 -13.16 -36.34 -9.70
C GLU A 226 -12.17 -37.49 -9.51
N THR A 227 -11.22 -37.63 -10.41
CA THR A 227 -10.19 -38.67 -10.30
C THR A 227 -9.29 -38.54 -9.06
N VAL A 228 -9.16 -37.33 -8.49
CA VAL A 228 -8.33 -37.08 -7.29
C VAL A 228 -9.07 -37.56 -6.04
N TRP A 229 -10.34 -37.18 -5.87
CA TRP A 229 -11.07 -37.57 -4.67
C TRP A 229 -11.46 -39.04 -4.68
N GLU A 230 -11.78 -39.63 -5.87
CA GLU A 230 -12.03 -41.07 -6.00
C GLU A 230 -10.77 -41.86 -5.63
N ALA A 231 -9.60 -41.50 -6.17
CA ALA A 231 -8.35 -42.20 -5.84
C ALA A 231 -7.97 -42.10 -4.35
N ALA A 232 -8.34 -41.01 -3.69
CA ALA A 232 -8.11 -40.80 -2.27
C ALA A 232 -9.23 -41.36 -1.38
N GLY A 233 -10.37 -41.78 -1.95
CA GLY A 233 -11.55 -42.21 -1.21
C GLY A 233 -12.18 -41.12 -0.37
N ILE A 234 -12.10 -39.86 -0.82
CA ILE A 234 -12.70 -38.70 -0.14
C ILE A 234 -14.16 -38.59 -0.57
N GLU A 235 -15.06 -38.44 0.40
CA GLU A 235 -16.47 -38.22 0.13
C GLU A 235 -16.75 -36.74 -0.17
N ILE A 236 -17.52 -36.52 -1.24
CA ILE A 236 -17.92 -35.16 -1.63
C ILE A 236 -19.41 -35.00 -1.42
N GLU A 237 -19.78 -34.05 -0.56
CA GLU A 237 -21.16 -33.67 -0.34
C GLU A 237 -21.43 -32.26 -0.84
N THR A 238 -22.54 -32.05 -1.57
CA THR A 238 -22.88 -30.73 -2.12
C THR A 238 -24.31 -30.34 -1.77
N GLU A 239 -24.45 -29.08 -1.32
CA GLU A 239 -25.74 -28.42 -1.10
C GLU A 239 -25.76 -27.11 -1.89
N ILE A 240 -26.18 -27.20 -3.13
CA ILE A 240 -26.15 -26.07 -4.07
C ILE A 240 -27.57 -25.54 -4.27
N ALA A 241 -27.80 -24.27 -3.91
CA ALA A 241 -29.05 -23.59 -4.19
C ALA A 241 -29.25 -23.44 -5.69
N ASP A 242 -30.47 -23.71 -6.17
CA ASP A 242 -30.84 -23.63 -7.58
C ASP A 242 -30.82 -22.18 -8.11
N SER A 243 -30.35 -22.01 -9.35
CA SER A 243 -30.50 -20.77 -10.15
C SER A 243 -29.90 -19.53 -9.47
N VAL A 244 -28.74 -19.63 -8.86
CA VAL A 244 -28.04 -18.51 -8.23
C VAL A 244 -27.24 -17.74 -9.28
N THR A 245 -27.88 -16.78 -9.94
CA THR A 245 -27.20 -15.90 -10.90
C THR A 245 -26.46 -14.77 -10.19
N ILE A 246 -25.19 -14.55 -10.58
CA ILE A 246 -24.35 -13.44 -10.14
C ILE A 246 -23.81 -12.67 -11.33
N LEU A 247 -23.47 -11.38 -11.11
CA LEU A 247 -22.80 -10.53 -12.10
C LEU A 247 -21.33 -10.36 -11.70
N ALA A 248 -20.44 -11.19 -12.26
CA ALA A 248 -19.03 -11.20 -11.88
C ALA A 248 -18.15 -11.68 -13.05
N ASP A 249 -16.82 -11.62 -12.85
CA ASP A 249 -15.88 -12.22 -13.79
C ASP A 249 -15.76 -13.72 -13.54
N ARG A 250 -16.31 -14.52 -14.47
CA ARG A 250 -16.38 -15.99 -14.39
C ARG A 250 -14.99 -16.61 -14.27
N GLU A 251 -14.00 -16.11 -15.03
CA GLU A 251 -12.65 -16.67 -15.02
C GLU A 251 -11.90 -16.35 -13.70
N LEU A 252 -12.10 -15.16 -13.14
CA LEU A 252 -11.54 -14.83 -11.83
C LEU A 252 -12.14 -15.69 -10.73
N LEU A 253 -13.45 -15.94 -10.74
CA LEU A 253 -14.08 -16.83 -9.75
C LEU A 253 -13.68 -18.30 -9.94
N ARG A 254 -13.46 -18.76 -11.16
CA ARG A 254 -12.89 -20.10 -11.42
C ARG A 254 -11.53 -20.29 -10.72
N LEU A 255 -10.69 -19.23 -10.67
CA LEU A 255 -9.43 -19.26 -9.91
C LEU A 255 -9.68 -19.45 -8.41
N VAL A 256 -10.71 -18.81 -7.87
CA VAL A 256 -11.07 -18.91 -6.44
C VAL A 256 -11.46 -20.37 -6.12
N TRP A 257 -12.43 -20.90 -6.87
CA TRP A 257 -12.96 -22.24 -6.60
C TRP A 257 -11.90 -23.32 -6.77
N ASN A 258 -11.13 -23.28 -7.83
CA ASN A 258 -10.05 -24.25 -8.06
C ASN A 258 -9.00 -24.23 -6.93
N ASN A 259 -8.63 -23.06 -6.40
CA ASN A 259 -7.70 -23.01 -5.27
C ASN A 259 -8.32 -23.53 -3.97
N LEU A 260 -9.59 -23.22 -3.69
CA LEU A 260 -10.27 -23.70 -2.48
C LEU A 260 -10.48 -25.22 -2.54
N PHE A 261 -10.96 -25.76 -3.66
CA PHE A 261 -11.18 -27.20 -3.84
C PHE A 261 -9.87 -27.98 -3.80
N SER A 262 -8.84 -27.52 -4.52
CA SER A 262 -7.52 -28.12 -4.48
C SER A 262 -6.95 -28.15 -3.05
N ASN A 263 -7.14 -27.11 -2.25
CA ASN A 263 -6.70 -27.08 -0.86
C ASN A 263 -7.53 -28.06 -0.01
N ALA A 264 -8.86 -28.05 -0.12
CA ALA A 264 -9.71 -28.97 0.63
C ALA A 264 -9.31 -30.43 0.39
N LEU A 265 -9.22 -30.84 -0.87
CA LEU A 265 -8.83 -32.21 -1.24
C LEU A 265 -7.40 -32.57 -0.79
N LYS A 266 -6.48 -31.64 -0.87
CA LYS A 266 -5.08 -31.83 -0.50
C LYS A 266 -4.87 -32.06 1.00
N PHE A 267 -5.63 -31.36 1.84
CA PHE A 267 -5.46 -31.40 3.30
C PHE A 267 -6.42 -32.38 3.97
N THR A 268 -7.40 -32.94 3.25
CA THR A 268 -8.29 -33.99 3.71
C THR A 268 -7.58 -35.36 3.61
N PRO A 269 -7.51 -36.14 4.67
CA PRO A 269 -6.95 -37.49 4.61
C PRO A 269 -7.85 -38.44 3.80
N ALA A 270 -7.30 -39.57 3.38
CA ALA A 270 -8.08 -40.63 2.74
C ALA A 270 -9.25 -41.08 3.63
N GLY A 271 -10.46 -41.20 3.05
CA GLY A 271 -11.69 -41.49 3.75
C GLY A 271 -12.30 -40.32 4.53
N GLY A 272 -11.78 -39.10 4.34
CA GLY A 272 -12.38 -37.85 4.87
C GLY A 272 -13.47 -37.30 3.97
N GLU A 273 -14.02 -36.15 4.35
CA GLU A 273 -15.17 -35.53 3.69
C GLU A 273 -14.85 -34.09 3.29
N VAL A 274 -15.39 -33.67 2.13
CA VAL A 274 -15.43 -32.27 1.69
C VAL A 274 -16.87 -31.89 1.37
N PHE A 275 -17.34 -30.82 2.02
CA PHE A 275 -18.69 -30.33 1.88
C PHE A 275 -18.68 -28.95 1.21
N VAL A 276 -19.49 -28.79 0.12
CA VAL A 276 -19.63 -27.53 -0.62
C VAL A 276 -21.06 -27.06 -0.56
N ARG A 277 -21.27 -25.88 0.04
CA ARG A 277 -22.61 -25.28 0.16
C ARG A 277 -22.66 -23.94 -0.56
N LEU A 278 -23.69 -23.75 -1.37
CA LEU A 278 -24.07 -22.45 -1.96
C LEU A 278 -25.42 -22.02 -1.41
N THR A 279 -25.46 -20.86 -0.79
CA THR A 279 -26.70 -20.19 -0.38
C THR A 279 -26.74 -18.78 -0.96
N ALA A 280 -27.93 -18.24 -1.19
CA ALA A 280 -28.07 -16.88 -1.67
C ALA A 280 -29.28 -16.19 -1.02
N ASP A 281 -29.11 -14.90 -0.76
CA ASP A 281 -30.21 -13.97 -0.46
C ASP A 281 -30.38 -12.97 -1.63
N GLU A 282 -31.20 -11.94 -1.46
CA GLU A 282 -31.45 -10.95 -2.52
C GLU A 282 -30.17 -10.15 -2.89
N ALA A 283 -29.24 -9.93 -1.95
CA ALA A 283 -28.07 -9.07 -2.09
C ALA A 283 -26.78 -9.86 -2.37
N CYS A 284 -26.65 -11.05 -1.78
CA CYS A 284 -25.39 -11.80 -1.73
C CYS A 284 -25.58 -13.27 -2.05
N ALA A 285 -24.52 -13.86 -2.65
CA ALA A 285 -24.31 -15.29 -2.75
C ALA A 285 -23.18 -15.67 -1.79
N THR A 286 -23.36 -16.75 -1.03
CA THR A 286 -22.37 -17.25 -0.04
C THR A 286 -22.00 -18.69 -0.39
N VAL A 287 -20.72 -18.91 -0.66
CA VAL A 287 -20.13 -20.23 -0.89
C VAL A 287 -19.33 -20.65 0.34
N ARG A 288 -19.59 -21.83 0.86
CA ARG A 288 -18.82 -22.46 1.95
C ARG A 288 -18.16 -23.72 1.42
N VAL A 289 -16.86 -23.84 1.63
CA VAL A 289 -16.08 -25.05 1.34
C VAL A 289 -15.52 -25.52 2.67
N GLN A 290 -15.99 -26.66 3.11
CA GLN A 290 -15.59 -27.28 4.38
C GLN A 290 -14.84 -28.57 4.11
N ASP A 291 -13.77 -28.83 4.85
CA ASP A 291 -12.99 -30.05 4.83
C ASP A 291 -12.88 -30.66 6.24
N THR A 292 -12.71 -31.98 6.32
CA THR A 292 -12.39 -32.70 7.55
C THR A 292 -10.89 -32.97 7.67
N GLY A 293 -10.08 -32.06 7.19
CA GLY A 293 -8.63 -32.16 7.15
C GLY A 293 -7.93 -31.90 8.49
N CYS A 294 -6.64 -31.68 8.42
CA CYS A 294 -5.81 -31.44 9.61
C CYS A 294 -6.17 -30.17 10.40
N GLY A 295 -6.93 -29.24 9.78
CA GLY A 295 -7.23 -27.95 10.37
C GLY A 295 -6.00 -27.07 10.63
N MET A 296 -6.23 -25.91 11.24
CA MET A 296 -5.21 -24.90 11.49
C MET A 296 -5.40 -24.27 12.87
N SER A 297 -4.29 -23.80 13.48
CA SER A 297 -4.36 -22.97 14.68
C SER A 297 -4.85 -21.54 14.33
N ALA A 298 -5.39 -20.82 15.32
CA ALA A 298 -5.81 -19.43 15.16
C ALA A 298 -4.67 -18.51 14.74
N GLU A 299 -3.42 -18.84 15.08
CA GLU A 299 -2.24 -18.09 14.64
C GLU A 299 -1.98 -18.29 13.14
N VAL A 300 -1.98 -19.53 12.68
CA VAL A 300 -1.86 -19.88 11.26
C VAL A 300 -2.99 -19.25 10.46
N GLY A 301 -4.24 -19.36 10.92
CA GLY A 301 -5.42 -18.81 10.25
C GLY A 301 -5.37 -17.30 9.98
N ARG A 302 -4.61 -16.54 10.79
CA ARG A 302 -4.44 -15.09 10.57
C ARG A 302 -3.53 -14.76 9.40
N HIS A 303 -2.61 -15.65 9.04
CA HIS A 303 -1.56 -15.41 8.05
C HIS A 303 -1.75 -16.18 6.74
N ILE A 304 -2.73 -17.11 6.65
CA ILE A 304 -2.89 -18.00 5.48
C ILE A 304 -3.14 -17.27 4.15
N PHE A 305 -3.59 -16.03 4.19
CA PHE A 305 -3.80 -15.19 3.00
C PHE A 305 -2.55 -14.37 2.60
N GLU A 306 -1.49 -14.43 3.40
CA GLU A 306 -0.21 -13.79 3.08
C GLU A 306 0.53 -14.60 2.00
N LYS A 307 1.30 -13.90 1.17
CA LYS A 307 2.06 -14.53 0.08
C LYS A 307 3.17 -15.41 0.65
N PHE A 308 3.31 -16.63 0.10
CA PHE A 308 4.32 -17.62 0.50
C PHE A 308 4.18 -18.14 1.93
N TYR A 309 3.12 -17.79 2.63
CA TYR A 309 2.91 -18.30 3.97
C TYR A 309 2.49 -19.78 3.93
N GLN A 310 3.13 -20.59 4.76
CA GLN A 310 2.87 -22.01 4.94
C GLN A 310 2.84 -22.30 6.45
N GLY A 311 1.74 -22.84 6.94
CA GLY A 311 1.54 -23.06 8.38
C GLY A 311 2.43 -24.13 9.00
N ASP A 312 2.92 -25.09 8.20
CA ASP A 312 3.79 -26.18 8.64
C ASP A 312 4.93 -26.40 7.62
N PRO A 313 6.17 -25.97 7.96
CA PRO A 313 7.33 -26.17 7.10
C PRO A 313 7.66 -27.63 6.79
N SER A 314 7.25 -28.57 7.66
CA SER A 314 7.49 -30.02 7.47
C SER A 314 6.59 -30.61 6.36
N ARG A 315 5.49 -29.94 6.03
CA ARG A 315 4.57 -30.27 4.93
C ARG A 315 4.76 -29.38 3.70
N ALA A 316 5.85 -28.60 3.64
CA ALA A 316 6.18 -27.67 2.56
C ALA A 316 6.29 -28.31 1.17
N THR A 317 6.36 -29.64 1.07
CA THR A 317 6.36 -30.37 -0.21
C THR A 317 5.05 -30.23 -1.00
N GLN A 318 4.00 -29.67 -0.43
CA GLN A 318 2.65 -29.71 -1.01
C GLN A 318 2.12 -28.38 -1.57
N GLY A 319 2.83 -27.25 -1.55
CA GLY A 319 2.33 -26.02 -2.15
C GLY A 319 3.30 -24.85 -1.99
N ASN A 320 3.07 -23.78 -2.74
CA ASN A 320 3.95 -22.59 -2.79
C ASN A 320 3.42 -21.39 -1.99
N GLY A 321 2.36 -21.55 -1.18
CA GLY A 321 1.79 -20.47 -0.36
C GLY A 321 1.19 -19.28 -1.15
N LEU A 322 0.93 -19.45 -2.46
CA LEU A 322 0.36 -18.37 -3.30
C LEU A 322 -1.14 -18.53 -3.57
N GLY A 323 -1.70 -19.75 -3.42
CA GLY A 323 -3.07 -20.05 -3.81
C GLY A 323 -4.11 -19.22 -3.02
N LEU A 324 -4.00 -19.17 -1.68
CA LEU A 324 -4.94 -18.40 -0.85
C LEU A 324 -4.71 -16.88 -0.97
N ALA A 325 -3.48 -16.43 -1.21
CA ALA A 325 -3.20 -15.03 -1.54
C ALA A 325 -3.86 -14.60 -2.86
N LEU A 326 -3.87 -15.49 -3.87
CA LEU A 326 -4.62 -15.29 -5.13
C LEU A 326 -6.14 -15.21 -4.86
N VAL A 327 -6.68 -16.14 -4.06
CA VAL A 327 -8.10 -16.13 -3.67
C VAL A 327 -8.47 -14.80 -3.02
N LYS A 328 -7.73 -14.39 -2.00
CA LYS A 328 -7.97 -13.11 -1.31
C LYS A 328 -7.94 -11.94 -2.28
N ARG A 329 -6.95 -11.88 -3.17
CA ARG A 329 -6.81 -10.79 -4.14
C ARG A 329 -7.98 -10.74 -5.13
N VAL A 330 -8.42 -11.88 -5.65
CA VAL A 330 -9.58 -11.94 -6.54
C VAL A 330 -10.86 -11.51 -5.83
N VAL A 331 -11.10 -12.02 -4.62
CA VAL A 331 -12.28 -11.64 -3.82
C VAL A 331 -12.29 -10.13 -3.54
N ASP A 332 -11.13 -9.53 -3.20
CA ASP A 332 -11.01 -8.08 -3.00
C ASP A 332 -11.30 -7.28 -4.28
N ILE A 333 -10.82 -7.74 -5.45
CA ILE A 333 -11.12 -7.12 -6.77
C ILE A 333 -12.62 -7.14 -7.06
N LEU A 334 -13.29 -8.23 -6.73
CA LEU A 334 -14.73 -8.41 -6.90
C LEU A 334 -15.56 -7.78 -5.77
N LYS A 335 -14.90 -7.07 -4.81
CA LYS A 335 -15.53 -6.42 -3.65
C LYS A 335 -16.35 -7.38 -2.80
N GLY A 336 -15.93 -8.65 -2.74
CA GLY A 336 -16.47 -9.69 -1.88
C GLY A 336 -15.73 -9.77 -0.54
N GLU A 337 -16.11 -10.76 0.25
CA GLU A 337 -15.48 -11.07 1.54
C GLU A 337 -15.07 -12.53 1.56
N ILE A 338 -13.92 -12.84 2.17
CA ILE A 338 -13.49 -14.21 2.47
C ILE A 338 -13.11 -14.31 3.93
N SER A 339 -13.57 -15.38 4.58
CA SER A 339 -13.21 -15.73 5.94
C SER A 339 -12.89 -17.22 6.05
N VAL A 340 -12.21 -17.59 7.14
CA VAL A 340 -11.88 -18.97 7.48
C VAL A 340 -12.17 -19.22 8.94
N GLU A 341 -12.76 -20.38 9.21
CA GLU A 341 -12.93 -20.97 10.54
C GLU A 341 -12.23 -22.33 10.51
N SER A 342 -11.32 -22.58 11.45
CA SER A 342 -10.56 -23.82 11.46
C SER A 342 -10.20 -24.25 12.88
N THR A 343 -10.17 -25.56 13.10
CA THR A 343 -9.76 -26.15 14.36
C THR A 343 -8.82 -27.31 14.06
N VAL A 344 -7.67 -27.33 14.74
CA VAL A 344 -6.66 -28.38 14.57
C VAL A 344 -7.25 -29.77 14.84
N GLY A 345 -7.08 -30.69 13.90
CA GLY A 345 -7.59 -32.07 13.96
C GLY A 345 -9.07 -32.23 13.63
N VAL A 346 -9.80 -31.13 13.32
CA VAL A 346 -11.22 -31.18 12.97
C VAL A 346 -11.43 -30.84 11.49
N GLY A 347 -10.72 -29.82 10.97
CA GLY A 347 -10.82 -29.37 9.60
C GLY A 347 -10.92 -27.84 9.47
N SER A 348 -11.28 -27.38 8.26
CA SER A 348 -11.40 -25.95 7.97
C SER A 348 -12.68 -25.66 7.19
N VAL A 349 -13.21 -24.45 7.36
CA VAL A 349 -14.36 -23.91 6.61
C VAL A 349 -13.96 -22.57 6.00
N PHE A 350 -13.87 -22.52 4.70
CA PHE A 350 -13.68 -21.27 3.94
C PHE A 350 -15.04 -20.74 3.49
N THR A 351 -15.33 -19.48 3.79
CA THR A 351 -16.57 -18.81 3.41
C THR A 351 -16.28 -17.64 2.50
N VAL A 352 -16.84 -17.66 1.30
CA VAL A 352 -16.73 -16.54 0.31
C VAL A 352 -18.10 -15.93 0.13
N LYS A 353 -18.19 -14.61 0.35
CA LYS A 353 -19.40 -13.81 0.13
C LYS A 353 -19.21 -12.91 -1.07
N LEU A 354 -20.14 -12.96 -2.03
CA LEU A 354 -20.11 -12.18 -3.25
C LEU A 354 -21.43 -11.40 -3.39
N ARG A 355 -21.36 -10.19 -3.89
CA ARG A 355 -22.58 -9.45 -4.28
C ARG A 355 -23.19 -10.07 -5.55
N ARG A 356 -24.52 -10.10 -5.63
CA ARG A 356 -25.21 -10.66 -6.80
C ARG A 356 -25.32 -9.66 -7.94
N SER A 357 -25.30 -8.35 -7.63
CA SER A 357 -25.42 -7.23 -8.58
C SER A 357 -24.41 -6.12 -8.27
#